data_0138d67058847c071ec6393a09b624ff
#
_entry.id   0138d67058847c071ec6393a09b624ff
#
_cell.length_a   1.000
_cell.length_b   1.000
_cell.length_c   1.000
_cell.angle_alpha   90.00
_cell.angle_beta   90.00
_cell.angle_gamma   90.00
#
_symmetry.space_group_name_H-M   'P 1'
#
loop_
_entity.id
_entity.type
_entity.pdbx_description
1 polymer ?
#
loop_
_entity_poly.entity_id
_entity_poly.type
_entity_poly.pdbx_seq_one_letter_code
_entity_poly.pdbx_strand_id
1 'polypeptide(L)'
;MRTPVLSEIQSKILLALLLHGKASSMDILKAVGISGSTWNKEKVLLHNTGLIDGQITRGLAESGVVRKMEFRLTVKGKQVAQNLLAISSLMSDESFETEKLENVLELIVKA
;
A
#
# COMPACT_ATOMS: atom_id res chain seq x y z
N MET A 1 4.59 25.25 -8.46
CA MET A 1 5.11 24.10 -7.70
C MET A 1 4.58 22.82 -8.29
N ARG A 2 5.46 21.89 -8.57
CA ARG A 2 5.05 20.64 -9.17
C ARG A 2 4.59 19.67 -8.08
N THR A 3 3.37 19.19 -8.20
CA THR A 3 2.86 18.16 -7.29
C THR A 3 3.57 16.84 -7.58
N PRO A 4 4.13 16.16 -6.58
CA PRO A 4 4.73 14.87 -6.82
C PRO A 4 3.69 13.89 -7.33
N VAL A 5 4.02 13.21 -8.42
CA VAL A 5 3.16 12.20 -9.00
C VAL A 5 3.59 10.84 -8.45
N LEU A 6 2.65 10.14 -7.85
CA LEU A 6 2.91 8.79 -7.36
C LEU A 6 3.01 7.83 -8.54
N SER A 7 3.97 6.92 -8.46
CA SER A 7 4.07 5.85 -9.45
C SER A 7 2.91 4.87 -9.27
N GLU A 8 2.68 4.05 -10.28
CA GLU A 8 1.68 3.00 -10.21
C GLU A 8 1.92 2.05 -9.04
N ILE A 9 3.19 1.67 -8.84
CA ILE A 9 3.59 0.80 -7.74
C ILE A 9 3.31 1.46 -6.39
N GLN A 10 3.67 2.72 -6.23
CA GLN A 10 3.42 3.46 -5.00
C GLN A 10 1.92 3.56 -4.70
N SER A 11 1.12 3.83 -5.71
CA SER A 11 -0.33 3.89 -5.58
C SER A 11 -0.91 2.54 -5.15
N LYS A 12 -0.43 1.44 -5.73
CA LYS A 12 -0.85 0.09 -5.34
C LYS A 12 -0.48 -0.24 -3.90
N ILE A 13 0.71 0.15 -3.47
CA ILE A 13 1.14 -0.06 -2.09
C ILE A 13 0.23 0.69 -1.12
N LEU A 14 -0.05 1.96 -1.39
CA LEU A 14 -0.93 2.75 -0.54
C LEU A 14 -2.34 2.18 -0.48
N LEU A 15 -2.89 1.75 -1.60
CA LEU A 15 -4.21 1.15 -1.63
C LEU A 15 -4.24 -0.20 -0.90
N ALA A 16 -3.20 -1.00 -1.05
CA ALA A 16 -3.09 -2.26 -0.33
C ALA A 16 -3.08 -2.03 1.19
N LEU A 17 -2.32 -1.04 1.66
CA LEU A 17 -2.29 -0.71 3.08
C LEU A 17 -3.60 -0.11 3.57
N LEU A 18 -4.30 0.64 2.73
CA LEU A 18 -5.63 1.14 3.07
C LEU A 18 -6.62 0.00 3.30
N LEU A 19 -6.56 -1.02 2.46
CA LEU A 19 -7.45 -2.18 2.56
C LEU A 19 -7.12 -3.09 3.74
N HIS A 20 -5.85 -3.31 3.98
CA HIS A 20 -5.40 -4.25 5.02
C HIS A 20 -5.22 -3.60 6.39
N GLY A 21 -5.11 -2.29 6.45
CA GLY A 21 -4.83 -1.56 7.68
C GLY A 21 -3.36 -1.59 8.07
N LYS A 22 -2.78 -2.76 8.18
CA LYS A 22 -1.35 -2.95 8.41
C LYS A 22 -0.91 -4.25 7.72
N ALA A 23 0.33 -4.28 7.29
CA ALA A 23 0.87 -5.42 6.56
C ALA A 23 2.36 -5.57 6.77
N SER A 24 2.85 -6.79 6.75
CA SER A 24 4.28 -7.08 6.73
C SER A 24 4.83 -6.83 5.32
N SER A 25 6.16 -6.78 5.21
CA SER A 25 6.81 -6.69 3.89
C SER A 25 6.35 -7.81 2.95
N MET A 26 6.28 -9.03 3.47
CA MET A 26 5.86 -10.18 2.66
C MET A 26 4.42 -10.01 2.15
N ASP A 27 3.52 -9.52 3.01
CA ASP A 27 2.14 -9.28 2.63
C ASP A 27 2.06 -8.25 1.52
N ILE A 28 2.87 -7.19 1.60
CA ILE A 28 2.91 -6.15 0.57
C ILE A 28 3.44 -6.70 -0.74
N LEU A 29 4.52 -7.48 -0.69
CA LEU A 29 5.09 -8.11 -1.90
C LEU A 29 4.05 -8.96 -2.61
N LYS A 30 3.30 -9.75 -1.86
CA LYS A 30 2.27 -10.62 -2.41
C LYS A 30 1.08 -9.83 -2.94
N ALA A 31 0.62 -8.84 -2.20
CA ALA A 31 -0.54 -8.04 -2.60
C ALA A 31 -0.28 -7.20 -3.83
N VAL A 32 0.90 -6.63 -3.93
CA VAL A 32 1.25 -5.71 -5.03
C VAL A 32 1.91 -6.45 -6.21
N GLY A 33 2.52 -7.59 -5.95
CA GLY A 33 3.20 -8.36 -6.99
C GLY A 33 4.54 -7.78 -7.39
N ILE A 34 5.31 -7.30 -6.41
CA ILE A 34 6.63 -6.71 -6.64
C ILE A 34 7.73 -7.52 -5.98
N SER A 35 8.96 -7.32 -6.41
CA SER A 35 10.12 -7.96 -5.82
C SER A 35 10.53 -7.28 -4.52
N GLY A 36 11.33 -7.97 -3.72
CA GLY A 36 11.87 -7.41 -2.49
C GLY A 36 12.75 -6.20 -2.72
N SER A 37 13.53 -6.18 -3.80
CA SER A 37 14.36 -5.03 -4.14
C SER A 37 13.54 -3.81 -4.53
N THR A 38 12.46 -4.00 -5.27
CA THR A 38 11.53 -2.93 -5.60
C THR A 38 10.86 -2.39 -4.32
N TRP A 39 10.40 -3.27 -3.45
CA TRP A 39 9.80 -2.88 -2.19
C TRP A 39 10.77 -2.07 -1.32
N ASN A 40 12.01 -2.50 -1.20
CA ASN A 40 13.00 -1.79 -0.40
C ASN A 40 13.22 -0.36 -0.89
N LYS A 41 13.20 -0.17 -2.19
CA LYS A 41 13.32 1.15 -2.81
C LYS A 41 12.08 2.01 -2.53
N GLU A 42 10.90 1.47 -2.80
CA GLU A 42 9.64 2.21 -2.64
C GLU A 42 9.34 2.50 -1.17
N LYS A 43 9.67 1.57 -0.29
CA LYS A 43 9.52 1.73 1.16
C LYS A 43 10.22 2.96 1.67
N VAL A 44 11.47 3.17 1.24
CA VAL A 44 12.25 4.34 1.66
C VAL A 44 11.60 5.63 1.17
N LEU A 45 11.18 5.66 -0.09
CA LEU A 45 10.53 6.84 -0.67
C LEU A 45 9.22 7.17 0.03
N LEU A 46 8.39 6.17 0.26
CA LEU A 46 7.09 6.37 0.92
C LEU A 46 7.25 6.77 2.39
N HIS A 47 8.22 6.20 3.06
CA HIS A 47 8.53 6.58 4.44
C HIS A 47 9.04 8.03 4.51
N ASN A 48 9.95 8.40 3.64
CA ASN A 48 10.52 9.74 3.62
C ASN A 48 9.50 10.83 3.25
N THR A 49 8.48 10.47 2.49
CA THR A 49 7.39 11.40 2.18
C THR A 49 6.32 11.45 3.27
N GLY A 50 6.46 10.62 4.30
CA GLY A 50 5.53 10.59 5.43
C GLY A 50 4.21 9.90 5.14
N LEU A 51 4.17 9.02 4.16
CA LEU A 51 2.94 8.33 3.77
C LEU A 51 2.75 6.99 4.48
N ILE A 52 3.85 6.33 4.83
CA ILE A 52 3.80 5.07 5.56
C ILE A 52 4.67 5.14 6.80
N ASP A 53 4.36 4.27 7.74
CA ASP A 53 5.10 4.13 8.98
C ASP A 53 5.33 2.64 9.26
N GLY A 54 6.50 2.31 9.76
CA GLY A 54 6.84 0.93 10.11
C GLY A 54 6.98 0.78 11.61
N GLN A 55 6.40 -0.28 12.14
CA GLN A 55 6.50 -0.63 13.55
C GLN A 55 7.07 -2.03 13.71
N ILE A 56 7.98 -2.18 14.65
CA ILE A 56 8.49 -3.49 15.02
C ILE A 56 7.56 -4.07 16.09
N THR A 57 6.95 -5.20 15.79
CA THR A 57 6.16 -5.94 16.75
C THR A 57 6.98 -7.13 17.23
N ARG A 58 6.79 -7.51 18.50
CA ARG A 58 7.42 -8.67 19.07
C ARG A 58 6.37 -9.73 19.33
N GLY A 59 6.64 -10.93 18.89
CA GLY A 59 5.79 -12.08 19.17
C GLY A 59 6.59 -13.23 19.72
N LEU A 60 5.91 -14.17 20.33
CA LEU A 60 6.51 -15.42 20.78
C LEU A 60 6.31 -16.48 19.71
N ALA A 61 7.38 -17.12 19.33
CA ALA A 61 7.36 -18.29 18.47
C ALA A 61 8.09 -19.43 19.17
N GLU A 62 8.02 -20.63 18.64
CA GLU A 62 8.71 -21.79 19.21
C GLU A 62 10.21 -21.55 19.37
N SER A 63 10.79 -20.78 18.49
CA SER A 63 12.20 -20.43 18.51
C SER A 63 12.55 -19.28 19.46
N GLY A 64 11.56 -18.71 20.18
CA GLY A 64 11.76 -17.60 21.08
C GLY A 64 11.04 -16.33 20.61
N VAL A 65 11.58 -15.16 20.95
CA VAL A 65 11.00 -13.87 20.59
C VAL A 65 11.31 -13.56 19.13
N VAL A 66 10.27 -13.35 18.33
CA VAL A 66 10.40 -12.98 16.91
C VAL A 66 10.06 -11.50 16.74
N ARG A 67 10.91 -10.78 16.05
CA ARG A 67 10.64 -9.40 15.65
C ARG A 67 10.03 -9.40 14.28
N LYS A 68 8.91 -8.69 14.15
CA LYS A 68 8.20 -8.55 12.87
C LYS A 68 7.99 -7.08 12.59
N MET A 69 8.37 -6.64 11.41
CA MET A 69 8.09 -5.28 10.96
C MET A 69 6.72 -5.25 10.28
N GLU A 70 5.86 -4.39 10.77
CA GLU A 70 4.55 -4.14 10.15
C GLU A 70 4.49 -2.70 9.67
N PHE A 71 3.90 -2.50 8.51
CA PHE A 71 3.74 -1.19 7.90
C PHE A 71 2.28 -0.78 7.89
N ARG A 72 2.05 0.49 8.07
CA ARG A 72 0.71 1.08 8.04
C ARG A 72 0.77 2.45 7.42
N LEU A 73 -0.37 2.95 6.97
CA LEU A 73 -0.48 4.31 6.49
C LEU A 73 -0.45 5.27 7.67
N THR A 74 0.23 6.39 7.47
CA THR A 74 0.08 7.55 8.36
C THR A 74 -1.27 8.22 8.09
N VAL A 75 -1.64 9.21 8.87
CA VAL A 75 -2.85 10.00 8.61
C VAL A 75 -2.78 10.60 7.21
N LYS A 76 -1.63 11.16 6.86
CA LYS A 76 -1.39 11.70 5.52
C LYS A 76 -1.51 10.63 4.44
N GLY A 77 -0.94 9.45 4.69
CA GLY A 77 -1.01 8.32 3.77
C GLY A 77 -2.44 7.86 3.54
N LYS A 78 -3.24 7.80 4.59
CA LYS A 78 -4.66 7.46 4.48
C LYS A 78 -5.42 8.46 3.60
N GLN A 79 -5.18 9.74 3.80
CA GLN A 79 -5.80 10.79 2.98
C GLN A 79 -5.43 10.65 1.52
N VAL A 80 -4.15 10.42 1.24
CA VAL A 80 -3.67 10.22 -0.13
C VAL A 80 -4.29 8.97 -0.75
N ALA A 81 -4.32 7.86 -0.02
CA ALA A 81 -4.90 6.61 -0.51
C ALA A 81 -6.40 6.76 -0.79
N GLN A 82 -7.13 7.42 0.09
CA GLN A 82 -8.54 7.69 -0.08
C GLN A 82 -8.80 8.58 -1.30
N ASN A 83 -7.95 9.58 -1.52
CA ASN A 83 -8.04 10.44 -2.69
C ASN A 83 -7.73 9.69 -3.98
N LEU A 84 -6.76 8.78 -3.95
CA LEU A 84 -6.46 7.91 -5.10
C LEU A 84 -7.67 7.07 -5.47
N LEU A 85 -8.33 6.51 -4.48
CA LEU A 85 -9.52 5.70 -4.69
C LEU A 85 -10.66 6.55 -5.27
N ALA A 86 -10.87 7.74 -4.74
CA ALA A 86 -11.87 8.68 -5.22
C ALA A 86 -11.59 9.14 -6.65
N ILE A 87 -10.34 9.44 -6.97
CA ILE A 87 -9.93 9.83 -8.32
C ILE A 87 -10.18 8.69 -9.31
N SER A 88 -9.81 7.46 -8.95
CA SER A 88 -10.09 6.30 -9.78
C SER A 88 -11.57 6.16 -10.07
N SER A 89 -12.40 6.37 -9.07
CA SER A 89 -13.84 6.30 -9.21
C SER A 89 -14.39 7.41 -10.11
N LEU A 90 -13.85 8.62 -10.02
CA LEU A 90 -14.27 9.75 -10.85
C LEU A 90 -13.80 9.67 -12.29
N MET A 91 -12.63 9.12 -12.50
CA MET A 91 -12.03 9.00 -13.83
C MET A 91 -12.60 7.87 -14.64
N SER A 92 -13.13 6.87 -14.00
CA SER A 92 -13.79 5.80 -14.72
C SER A 92 -15.21 6.23 -15.02
N ASP A 93 -15.63 5.99 -16.24
CA ASP A 93 -16.96 6.33 -16.69
C ASP A 93 -18.00 5.51 -15.95
N GLU A 94 -19.15 6.09 -15.69
CA GLU A 94 -20.17 5.55 -14.82
C GLU A 94 -20.55 4.10 -15.03
N SER A 95 -20.56 3.64 -16.25
CA SER A 95 -20.86 2.24 -16.56
C SER A 95 -19.66 1.30 -16.41
N PHE A 96 -18.52 1.82 -16.16
CA PHE A 96 -17.24 1.18 -16.25
C PHE A 96 -16.49 1.19 -14.96
N GLU A 97 -16.87 2.11 -14.13
CA GLU A 97 -16.22 2.45 -12.90
C GLU A 97 -16.18 1.35 -11.89
N THR A 98 -17.32 0.75 -11.66
CA THR A 98 -17.44 -0.32 -10.67
C THR A 98 -16.57 -1.50 -11.06
N GLU A 99 -16.60 -1.88 -12.33
CA GLU A 99 -15.80 -2.98 -12.84
C GLU A 99 -14.31 -2.66 -12.78
N LYS A 100 -13.93 -1.46 -13.19
CA LYS A 100 -12.53 -1.01 -13.14
C LYS A 100 -12.00 -0.92 -11.72
N LEU A 101 -12.79 -0.39 -10.83
CA LEU A 101 -12.45 -0.30 -9.43
C LEU A 101 -12.31 -1.68 -8.80
N GLU A 102 -13.25 -2.57 -9.09
CA GLU A 102 -13.18 -3.95 -8.63
C GLU A 102 -11.93 -4.65 -9.16
N ASN A 103 -11.58 -4.43 -10.41
CA ASN A 103 -10.38 -5.00 -11.01
C ASN A 103 -9.11 -4.49 -10.34
N VAL A 104 -9.04 -3.21 -10.04
CA VAL A 104 -7.92 -2.62 -9.31
C VAL A 104 -7.82 -3.21 -7.91
N LEU A 105 -8.94 -3.28 -7.21
CA LEU A 105 -8.99 -3.87 -5.87
C LEU A 105 -8.63 -5.36 -5.90
N GLU A 106 -9.10 -6.10 -6.88
CA GLU A 106 -8.73 -7.50 -7.05
C GLU A 106 -7.25 -7.69 -7.30
N LEU A 107 -6.65 -6.85 -8.13
CA LEU A 107 -5.22 -6.88 -8.38
C LEU A 107 -4.42 -6.64 -7.10
N ILE A 108 -4.87 -5.74 -6.27
CA ILE A 108 -4.21 -5.43 -5.00
C ILE A 108 -4.40 -6.55 -3.98
N VAL A 109 -5.58 -7.13 -3.92
CA VAL A 109 -5.93 -8.16 -2.93
C VAL A 109 -5.44 -9.54 -3.34
N LYS A 110 -5.50 -9.87 -4.63
CA LYS A 110 -5.14 -11.20 -5.14
C LYS A 110 -3.69 -11.33 -5.59
N ALA A 111 -3.02 -10.24 -5.79
CA ALA A 111 -1.64 -10.26 -6.28
C ALA A 111 -0.67 -10.91 -5.30
#